data_8ad6169493596866d24149eb29a2155a
#
_entry.id   8ad6169493596866d24149eb29a2155a
#
_cell.length_a   1.000
_cell.length_b   1.000
_cell.length_c   1.000
_cell.angle_alpha   90.00
_cell.angle_beta   90.00
_cell.angle_gamma   90.00
#
_symmetry.space_group_name_H-M   'P 1'
#
loop_
_entity.id
_entity.type
_entity.pdbx_description
1 polymer ?
#
loop_
_entity_poly.entity_id
_entity_poly.type
_entity_poly.pdbx_seq_one_letter_code
_entity_poly.pdbx_strand_id
1 'polypeptide(L)'
;MHILKENKIILKKSFEFPCSYIEGKTERRLYIDLDKSQNKNLLVSELTLNGFRRNHDHMYIPICQDCTMCISSRINILNFKLSKSNKRNLKKNSDLVLKKRLKKLDKERYLLFKEYCDIRHSDSQMKDMKEADFENFLYNSKNKNVVFDLIDEKSSLFGSILVDVLNDGFSAVYSFYKPNQQKRGLGKNLILSLIQELEKIKLPFLYLGYWIEGCNKMNYKSLYNGIEFYQNGNWLPKL
;
A
#
# COMPACT_ATOMS: atom_id res chain seq x y z
N MET A 1 14.05 1.75 -18.59
CA MET A 1 15.35 1.07 -18.42
C MET A 1 16.59 1.94 -18.69
N HIS A 2 16.46 3.26 -18.94
CA HIS A 2 17.61 4.15 -19.21
C HIS A 2 18.39 4.63 -17.97
N ILE A 3 17.78 4.66 -16.80
CA ILE A 3 18.38 5.23 -15.57
C ILE A 3 19.21 4.22 -14.77
N LEU A 4 19.06 2.94 -15.05
CA LEU A 4 19.85 1.88 -14.40
C LEU A 4 21.32 1.84 -14.86
N LYS A 5 21.70 2.62 -15.86
CA LYS A 5 23.06 2.60 -16.41
C LYS A 5 24.08 3.44 -15.64
N GLU A 6 23.67 4.43 -14.84
CA GLU A 6 24.60 5.33 -14.15
C GLU A 6 24.79 5.09 -12.65
N ASN A 7 23.88 4.35 -12.01
CA ASN A 7 24.01 3.98 -10.59
C ASN A 7 24.08 2.46 -10.47
N LYS A 8 25.16 1.93 -9.91
CA LYS A 8 25.27 0.51 -9.56
C LYS A 8 24.20 0.19 -8.50
N ILE A 9 23.04 -0.32 -8.93
CA ILE A 9 22.02 -0.82 -8.03
C ILE A 9 22.48 -2.17 -7.48
N ILE A 10 22.69 -2.24 -6.17
CA ILE A 10 23.10 -3.46 -5.49
C ILE A 10 21.84 -4.21 -5.07
N LEU A 11 21.59 -5.33 -5.73
CA LEU A 11 20.55 -6.29 -5.34
C LEU A 11 21.09 -7.21 -4.25
N LYS A 12 20.35 -7.32 -3.16
CA LYS A 12 20.65 -8.19 -2.01
C LYS A 12 19.58 -9.26 -1.88
N LYS A 13 19.98 -10.44 -1.41
CA LYS A 13 19.06 -11.53 -1.06
C LYS A 13 18.93 -11.62 0.46
N SER A 14 17.71 -11.82 0.96
CA SER A 14 17.49 -12.13 2.38
C SER A 14 17.85 -13.58 2.69
N PHE A 15 18.06 -13.88 3.96
CA PHE A 15 17.89 -15.25 4.45
C PHE A 15 16.42 -15.67 4.30
N GLU A 16 16.17 -16.96 4.43
CA GLU A 16 14.83 -17.49 4.50
C GLU A 16 14.21 -17.23 5.87
N PHE A 17 12.93 -16.94 5.90
CA PHE A 17 12.16 -16.72 7.12
C PHE A 17 10.72 -17.21 6.91
N PRO A 18 9.92 -17.44 7.98
CA PRO A 18 8.55 -17.88 7.87
C PRO A 18 7.70 -16.92 7.01
N CYS A 19 6.92 -17.48 6.08
CA CYS A 19 6.04 -16.67 5.24
C CYS A 19 4.91 -16.06 6.07
N SER A 20 4.72 -14.74 5.93
CA SER A 20 3.66 -14.00 6.65
C SER A 20 2.25 -14.24 6.12
N TYR A 21 2.11 -14.98 5.00
CA TYR A 21 0.84 -15.13 4.27
C TYR A 21 0.36 -16.56 4.17
N ILE A 22 1.27 -17.51 4.06
CA ILE A 22 0.96 -18.94 3.84
C ILE A 22 1.66 -19.73 4.94
N GLU A 23 0.88 -20.34 5.79
CA GLU A 23 1.37 -21.18 6.88
C GLU A 23 2.23 -22.34 6.36
N GLY A 24 3.30 -22.66 7.05
CA GLY A 24 4.23 -23.73 6.68
C GLY A 24 5.14 -23.44 5.48
N LYS A 25 5.06 -22.26 4.86
CA LYS A 25 5.96 -21.82 3.80
C LYS A 25 7.06 -20.92 4.33
N THR A 26 8.19 -20.87 3.60
CA THR A 26 9.27 -19.90 3.82
C THR A 26 9.21 -18.79 2.78
N GLU A 27 9.64 -17.60 3.18
CA GLU A 27 9.75 -16.42 2.33
C GLU A 27 11.23 -16.05 2.16
N ARG A 28 11.60 -15.71 0.92
CA ARG A 28 12.90 -15.14 0.55
C ARG A 28 12.68 -13.93 -0.34
N ARG A 29 13.46 -12.88 -0.12
CA ARG A 29 13.32 -11.60 -0.84
C ARG A 29 14.60 -11.22 -1.57
N LEU A 30 14.42 -10.69 -2.78
CA LEU A 30 15.39 -9.84 -3.41
C LEU A 30 15.05 -8.40 -3.03
N TYR A 31 16.02 -7.63 -2.54
CA TYR A 31 15.76 -6.26 -2.10
C TYR A 31 16.87 -5.27 -2.46
N ILE A 32 16.51 -3.99 -2.47
CA ILE A 32 17.35 -2.85 -2.83
C ILE A 32 17.20 -1.80 -1.75
N ASP A 33 18.30 -1.36 -1.14
CA ASP A 33 18.28 -0.24 -0.19
C ASP A 33 18.15 1.09 -0.93
N LEU A 34 17.23 1.93 -0.49
CA LEU A 34 16.98 3.23 -1.09
C LEU A 34 18.04 4.29 -0.74
N ASP A 35 18.82 4.09 0.32
CA ASP A 35 19.78 5.08 0.81
C ASP A 35 20.86 5.44 -0.22
N LYS A 36 21.21 4.49 -1.08
CA LYS A 36 22.31 4.64 -2.05
C LYS A 36 21.92 5.32 -3.36
N SER A 37 20.63 5.64 -3.57
CA SER A 37 20.18 6.29 -4.81
C SER A 37 20.17 7.80 -4.68
N GLN A 38 20.68 8.50 -5.70
CA GLN A 38 20.60 9.96 -5.81
C GLN A 38 19.17 10.41 -6.11
N ASN A 39 18.40 9.67 -6.92
CA ASN A 39 17.00 9.96 -7.23
C ASN A 39 16.07 8.86 -6.73
N LYS A 40 15.78 8.90 -5.42
CA LYS A 40 14.98 7.88 -4.74
C LYS A 40 13.54 7.77 -5.28
N ASN A 41 12.92 8.90 -5.62
CA ASN A 41 11.54 8.89 -6.12
C ASN A 41 11.44 8.18 -7.48
N LEU A 42 12.38 8.45 -8.36
CA LEU A 42 12.42 7.79 -9.65
C LEU A 42 12.69 6.30 -9.50
N LEU A 43 13.67 5.93 -8.66
CA LEU A 43 13.96 4.53 -8.38
C LEU A 43 12.74 3.79 -7.80
N VAL A 44 12.03 4.38 -6.84
CA VAL A 44 10.80 3.78 -6.28
C VAL A 44 9.72 3.62 -7.35
N SER A 45 9.53 4.61 -8.23
CA SER A 45 8.57 4.53 -9.33
C SER A 45 8.91 3.38 -10.30
N GLU A 46 10.16 3.31 -10.77
CA GLU A 46 10.65 2.27 -11.68
C GLU A 46 10.55 0.87 -11.07
N LEU A 47 10.97 0.71 -9.82
CA LEU A 47 10.89 -0.57 -9.14
C LEU A 47 9.43 -1.00 -8.89
N THR A 48 8.55 -0.06 -8.53
CA THR A 48 7.12 -0.37 -8.36
C THR A 48 6.48 -0.79 -9.68
N LEU A 49 6.81 -0.12 -10.78
CA LEU A 49 6.37 -0.50 -12.13
C LEU A 49 6.84 -1.92 -12.50
N ASN A 50 8.01 -2.35 -12.00
CA ASN A 50 8.56 -3.69 -12.20
C ASN A 50 8.17 -4.69 -11.09
N GLY A 51 7.08 -4.46 -10.38
CA GLY A 51 6.49 -5.42 -9.44
C GLY A 51 7.09 -5.42 -8.04
N PHE A 52 8.08 -4.57 -7.74
CA PHE A 52 8.61 -4.43 -6.39
C PHE A 52 7.63 -3.69 -5.47
N ARG A 53 7.77 -3.94 -4.17
CA ARG A 53 7.02 -3.25 -3.11
C ARG A 53 7.98 -2.60 -2.13
N ARG A 54 7.62 -1.41 -1.63
CA ARG A 54 8.37 -0.75 -0.57
C ARG A 54 8.05 -1.34 0.81
N ASN A 55 9.10 -1.52 1.60
CA ASN A 55 9.01 -1.78 3.03
C ASN A 55 10.06 -0.89 3.73
N HIS A 56 9.62 0.11 4.52
CA HIS A 56 10.49 1.13 5.09
C HIS A 56 11.45 1.75 4.05
N ASP A 57 12.75 1.57 4.22
CA ASP A 57 13.81 2.17 3.40
C ASP A 57 14.35 1.23 2.31
N HIS A 58 13.63 0.18 1.98
CA HIS A 58 14.00 -0.73 0.90
C HIS A 58 12.82 -1.14 0.02
N MET A 59 13.14 -1.45 -1.23
CA MET A 59 12.19 -2.08 -2.17
C MET A 59 12.50 -3.56 -2.27
N TYR A 60 11.47 -4.41 -2.33
CA TYR A 60 11.67 -5.87 -2.41
C TYR A 60 10.69 -6.55 -3.35
N ILE A 61 11.11 -7.72 -3.83
CA ILE A 61 10.26 -8.67 -4.54
C ILE A 61 10.51 -10.08 -3.94
N PRO A 62 9.46 -10.88 -3.69
CA PRO A 62 9.63 -12.27 -3.24
C PRO A 62 10.31 -13.12 -4.33
N ILE A 63 11.26 -13.96 -3.89
CA ILE A 63 12.00 -14.92 -4.73
C ILE A 63 12.05 -16.29 -4.04
N CYS A 64 10.89 -16.72 -3.52
CA CYS A 64 10.76 -17.99 -2.82
C CYS A 64 11.06 -19.16 -3.78
N GLN A 65 11.76 -20.19 -3.30
CA GLN A 65 12.20 -21.32 -4.13
C GLN A 65 11.00 -22.12 -4.68
N ASP A 66 10.01 -22.41 -3.83
CA ASP A 66 8.89 -23.28 -4.14
C ASP A 66 7.54 -22.57 -4.15
N CYS A 67 7.54 -21.23 -4.42
CA CYS A 67 6.30 -20.46 -4.39
C CYS A 67 6.39 -19.17 -5.22
N THR A 68 5.43 -19.00 -6.12
CA THR A 68 5.29 -17.79 -6.97
C THR A 68 3.97 -17.06 -6.75
N MET A 69 3.28 -17.30 -5.63
CA MET A 69 1.91 -16.82 -5.39
C MET A 69 1.81 -15.32 -5.11
N CYS A 70 2.91 -14.65 -4.76
CA CYS A 70 2.90 -13.21 -4.50
C CYS A 70 2.93 -12.43 -5.82
N ILE A 71 1.78 -12.01 -6.31
CA ILE A 71 1.63 -11.30 -7.58
C ILE A 71 1.36 -9.83 -7.27
N SER A 72 2.19 -8.91 -7.80
CA SER A 72 1.94 -7.47 -7.64
C SER A 72 0.66 -7.07 -8.34
N SER A 73 -0.12 -6.19 -7.71
CA SER A 73 -1.44 -5.77 -8.20
C SER A 73 -1.57 -4.24 -8.21
N ARG A 74 -2.27 -3.72 -9.24
CA ARG A 74 -2.63 -2.30 -9.35
C ARG A 74 -4.02 -2.14 -9.97
N ILE A 75 -4.68 -1.02 -9.70
CA ILE A 75 -5.90 -0.63 -10.37
C ILE A 75 -5.53 0.35 -11.49
N ASN A 76 -5.95 0.06 -12.70
CA ASN A 76 -5.91 0.98 -13.83
C ASN A 76 -7.14 1.89 -13.75
N ILE A 77 -6.90 3.17 -13.45
CA ILE A 77 -7.96 4.15 -13.19
C ILE A 77 -8.83 4.38 -14.43
N LEU A 78 -8.23 4.35 -15.64
CA LEU A 78 -8.97 4.53 -16.90
C LEU A 78 -9.97 3.40 -17.15
N ASN A 79 -9.66 2.19 -16.67
CA ASN A 79 -10.51 1.00 -16.81
C ASN A 79 -11.39 0.74 -15.58
N PHE A 80 -11.23 1.55 -14.52
CA PHE A 80 -11.99 1.38 -13.29
C PHE A 80 -13.45 1.79 -13.48
N LYS A 81 -14.38 0.94 -13.00
CA LYS A 81 -15.82 1.23 -12.97
C LYS A 81 -16.38 0.89 -11.60
N LEU A 82 -17.14 1.81 -11.02
CA LEU A 82 -17.80 1.61 -9.73
C LEU A 82 -18.81 0.47 -9.80
N SER A 83 -18.56 -0.62 -9.09
CA SER A 83 -19.54 -1.69 -8.88
C SER A 83 -20.69 -1.23 -7.97
N LYS A 84 -21.81 -1.99 -7.94
CA LYS A 84 -22.91 -1.75 -7.00
C LYS A 84 -22.43 -1.70 -5.54
N SER A 85 -21.46 -2.56 -5.17
CA SER A 85 -20.86 -2.61 -3.83
C SER A 85 -20.00 -1.37 -3.54
N ASN A 86 -19.26 -0.84 -4.54
CA ASN A 86 -18.47 0.38 -4.39
C ASN A 86 -19.38 1.59 -4.18
N LYS A 87 -20.44 1.73 -4.99
CA LYS A 87 -21.44 2.81 -4.84
C LYS A 87 -22.10 2.80 -3.47
N ARG A 88 -22.46 1.60 -2.96
CA ARG A 88 -23.01 1.46 -1.58
C ARG A 88 -22.00 1.87 -0.50
N ASN A 89 -20.72 1.51 -0.66
CA ASN A 89 -19.69 1.91 0.29
C ASN A 89 -19.48 3.42 0.32
N LEU A 90 -19.38 4.06 -0.84
CA LEU A 90 -19.25 5.53 -0.95
C LEU A 90 -20.47 6.24 -0.35
N LYS A 91 -21.70 5.79 -0.65
CA LYS A 91 -22.92 6.35 -0.07
C LYS A 91 -22.96 6.22 1.46
N LYS A 92 -22.55 5.06 2.00
CA LYS A 92 -22.50 4.82 3.46
C LYS A 92 -21.51 5.72 4.18
N ASN A 93 -20.49 6.20 3.50
CA ASN A 93 -19.42 7.04 4.03
C ASN A 93 -19.43 8.45 3.42
N SER A 94 -20.59 8.93 2.95
CA SER A 94 -20.71 10.26 2.33
C SER A 94 -20.47 11.41 3.31
N ASP A 95 -20.50 11.14 4.60
CA ASP A 95 -20.12 12.04 5.70
C ASP A 95 -18.61 12.16 5.90
N LEU A 96 -17.80 11.36 5.17
CA LEU A 96 -16.36 11.34 5.30
C LEU A 96 -15.68 11.88 4.04
N VAL A 97 -14.60 12.63 4.26
CA VAL A 97 -13.76 13.15 3.18
C VAL A 97 -12.32 12.72 3.38
N LEU A 98 -11.62 12.44 2.25
CA LEU A 98 -10.19 12.17 2.27
C LEU A 98 -9.44 13.50 2.18
N LYS A 99 -8.61 13.80 3.20
CA LYS A 99 -7.78 15.02 3.22
C LYS A 99 -6.31 14.67 3.36
N LYS A 100 -5.48 15.32 2.56
CA LYS A 100 -4.04 15.33 2.78
C LYS A 100 -3.76 16.19 4.01
N ARG A 101 -3.14 15.60 5.03
CA ARG A 101 -2.70 16.32 6.21
C ARG A 101 -1.18 16.43 6.24
N LEU A 102 -0.69 17.50 6.88
CA LEU A 102 0.75 17.74 7.00
C LEU A 102 1.44 16.59 7.73
N LYS A 103 2.69 16.35 7.36
CA LYS A 103 3.60 15.46 8.07
C LYS A 103 3.94 16.06 9.44
N LYS A 104 3.14 15.76 10.44
CA LYS A 104 3.34 16.17 11.82
C LYS A 104 2.94 15.01 12.69
N LEU A 105 3.73 14.77 13.74
CA LEU A 105 3.36 13.84 14.80
C LEU A 105 1.94 14.19 15.26
N ASP A 106 1.08 13.20 15.18
CA ASP A 106 -0.32 13.35 15.52
C ASP A 106 -0.70 12.20 16.44
N LYS A 107 -0.86 12.52 17.71
CA LYS A 107 -1.22 11.54 18.74
C LYS A 107 -2.52 10.81 18.41
N GLU A 108 -3.48 11.48 17.75
CA GLU A 108 -4.73 10.85 17.32
C GLU A 108 -4.48 9.72 16.30
N ARG A 109 -3.57 9.93 15.33
CA ARG A 109 -3.19 8.87 14.38
C ARG A 109 -2.49 7.71 15.07
N TYR A 110 -1.59 7.99 16.00
CA TYR A 110 -0.88 6.94 16.72
C TYR A 110 -1.85 6.09 17.56
N LEU A 111 -2.76 6.72 18.31
CA LEU A 111 -3.76 6.02 19.10
C LEU A 111 -4.68 5.16 18.23
N LEU A 112 -5.14 5.69 17.10
CA LEU A 112 -5.93 4.93 16.13
C LEU A 112 -5.14 3.76 15.54
N PHE A 113 -3.86 3.95 15.22
CA PHE A 113 -2.99 2.88 14.73
C PHE A 113 -2.84 1.76 15.76
N LYS A 114 -2.61 2.11 17.03
CA LYS A 114 -2.52 1.13 18.14
C LYS A 114 -3.80 0.32 18.28
N GLU A 115 -4.96 0.99 18.38
CA GLU A 115 -6.27 0.33 18.46
C GLU A 115 -6.50 -0.61 17.26
N TYR A 116 -6.13 -0.17 16.06
CA TYR A 116 -6.25 -0.98 14.85
C TYR A 116 -5.34 -2.23 14.89
N CYS A 117 -4.08 -2.08 15.31
CA CYS A 117 -3.13 -3.19 15.40
C CYS A 117 -3.57 -4.20 16.46
N ASP A 118 -4.00 -3.77 17.62
CA ASP A 118 -4.44 -4.64 18.72
C ASP A 118 -5.61 -5.54 18.29
N ILE A 119 -6.53 -5.01 17.48
CA ILE A 119 -7.74 -5.76 17.05
C ILE A 119 -7.51 -6.57 15.75
N ARG A 120 -6.72 -6.05 14.80
CA ARG A 120 -6.60 -6.62 13.45
C ARG A 120 -5.29 -7.34 13.18
N HIS A 121 -4.26 -7.08 13.97
CA HIS A 121 -2.90 -7.54 13.79
C HIS A 121 -2.25 -7.94 15.12
N SER A 122 -3.00 -8.61 16.00
CA SER A 122 -2.55 -9.05 17.32
C SER A 122 -1.24 -9.86 17.28
N ASP A 123 -1.01 -10.59 16.18
CA ASP A 123 0.17 -11.44 15.99
C ASP A 123 1.31 -10.73 15.24
N SER A 124 1.16 -9.44 14.94
CA SER A 124 2.16 -8.66 14.20
C SER A 124 3.06 -7.86 15.14
N GLN A 125 4.35 -7.80 14.83
CA GLN A 125 5.32 -6.89 15.50
C GLN A 125 4.91 -5.41 15.44
N MET A 126 3.99 -5.04 14.52
CA MET A 126 3.50 -3.67 14.41
C MET A 126 2.74 -3.20 15.66
N LYS A 127 2.11 -4.10 16.42
CA LYS A 127 1.44 -3.75 17.68
C LYS A 127 2.40 -3.18 18.74
N ASP A 128 3.67 -3.59 18.70
CA ASP A 128 4.70 -3.18 19.67
C ASP A 128 5.42 -1.89 19.26
N MET A 129 5.05 -1.33 18.07
CA MET A 129 5.63 -0.10 17.54
C MET A 129 5.37 1.06 18.49
N LYS A 130 6.45 1.74 18.93
CA LYS A 130 6.38 2.94 19.75
C LYS A 130 6.03 4.17 18.89
N GLU A 131 5.63 5.26 19.54
CA GLU A 131 5.22 6.50 18.85
C GLU A 131 6.33 7.05 17.95
N ALA A 132 7.58 7.04 18.39
CA ALA A 132 8.73 7.47 17.58
C ALA A 132 8.96 6.59 16.33
N ASP A 133 8.79 5.26 16.48
CA ASP A 133 8.91 4.33 15.35
C ASP A 133 7.76 4.50 14.35
N PHE A 134 6.56 4.77 14.85
CA PHE A 134 5.38 5.09 14.03
C PHE A 134 5.57 6.40 13.28
N GLU A 135 6.12 7.43 13.93
CA GLU A 135 6.46 8.68 13.27
C GLU A 135 7.48 8.47 12.14
N ASN A 136 8.55 7.72 12.43
CA ASN A 136 9.55 7.35 11.43
C ASN A 136 8.91 6.59 10.26
N PHE A 137 8.02 5.64 10.55
CA PHE A 137 7.33 4.86 9.52
C PHE A 137 6.47 5.72 8.59
N LEU A 138 5.74 6.70 9.14
CA LEU A 138 4.85 7.55 8.34
C LEU A 138 5.59 8.70 7.62
N TYR A 139 6.60 9.30 8.26
CA TYR A 139 7.10 10.62 7.83
C TYR A 139 8.54 10.65 7.38
N ASN A 140 9.38 9.73 7.86
CA ASN A 140 10.82 9.73 7.56
C ASN A 140 11.20 8.80 6.40
N SER A 141 10.26 8.54 5.50
CA SER A 141 10.54 7.79 4.28
C SER A 141 11.54 8.52 3.38
N LYS A 142 12.41 7.77 2.76
CA LYS A 142 13.46 8.28 1.85
C LYS A 142 12.94 8.75 0.50
N ASN A 143 11.71 8.41 0.15
CA ASN A 143 11.02 8.79 -1.07
C ASN A 143 9.87 9.77 -0.80
N LYS A 144 9.31 10.33 -1.86
CA LYS A 144 8.14 11.20 -1.78
C LYS A 144 6.92 10.37 -1.37
N ASN A 145 6.40 10.67 -0.19
CA ASN A 145 5.19 10.04 0.32
C ASN A 145 4.21 11.08 0.88
N VAL A 146 3.00 10.66 1.10
CA VAL A 146 1.93 11.46 1.67
C VAL A 146 1.04 10.58 2.57
N VAL A 147 0.53 11.16 3.64
CA VAL A 147 -0.51 10.56 4.47
C VAL A 147 -1.83 11.27 4.17
N PHE A 148 -2.83 10.49 3.82
CA PHE A 148 -4.21 10.96 3.72
C PHE A 148 -5.00 10.46 4.92
N ASP A 149 -5.84 11.35 5.48
CA ASP A 149 -6.77 11.03 6.54
C ASP A 149 -8.20 11.05 6.02
N LEU A 150 -8.97 10.07 6.47
CA LEU A 150 -10.40 10.00 6.29
C LEU A 150 -11.05 10.63 7.52
N ILE A 151 -11.67 11.80 7.36
CA ILE A 151 -12.24 12.59 8.44
C ILE A 151 -13.69 12.97 8.18
N ASP A 152 -14.45 13.20 9.24
CA ASP A 152 -15.80 13.77 9.18
C ASP A 152 -15.78 15.32 9.15
N GLU A 153 -16.96 15.94 9.13
CA GLU A 153 -17.13 17.41 9.15
C GLU A 153 -16.56 18.06 10.43
N LYS A 154 -16.53 17.32 11.53
CA LYS A 154 -15.95 17.76 12.81
C LYS A 154 -14.44 17.54 12.87
N SER A 155 -13.82 17.10 11.78
CA SER A 155 -12.40 16.72 11.68
C SER A 155 -11.98 15.54 12.54
N SER A 156 -12.92 14.71 12.99
CA SER A 156 -12.63 13.47 13.72
C SER A 156 -12.01 12.44 12.76
N LEU A 157 -10.95 11.77 13.19
CA LEU A 157 -10.22 10.79 12.37
C LEU A 157 -10.95 9.44 12.34
N PHE A 158 -11.23 8.91 11.15
CA PHE A 158 -11.80 7.58 10.92
C PHE A 158 -10.81 6.58 10.33
N GLY A 159 -9.78 7.06 9.66
CA GLY A 159 -8.72 6.23 9.11
C GLY A 159 -7.62 7.05 8.47
N SER A 160 -6.48 6.43 8.24
CA SER A 160 -5.34 7.02 7.55
C SER A 160 -4.75 6.04 6.55
N ILE A 161 -4.17 6.56 5.50
CA ILE A 161 -3.44 5.76 4.51
C ILE A 161 -2.13 6.45 4.13
N LEU A 162 -1.03 5.72 4.29
CA LEU A 162 0.29 6.09 3.80
C LEU A 162 0.42 5.71 2.34
N VAL A 163 0.82 6.65 1.52
CA VAL A 163 0.90 6.51 0.06
C VAL A 163 2.26 6.99 -0.43
N ASP A 164 2.93 6.21 -1.26
CA ASP A 164 4.06 6.69 -2.05
C ASP A 164 3.54 7.39 -3.32
N VAL A 165 4.11 8.56 -3.59
CA VAL A 165 3.81 9.32 -4.80
C VAL A 165 4.77 8.90 -5.89
N LEU A 166 4.23 8.26 -6.94
CA LEU A 166 4.96 7.75 -8.08
C LEU A 166 4.79 8.67 -9.29
N ASN A 167 5.58 8.46 -10.33
CA ASN A 167 5.49 9.24 -11.57
C ASN A 167 4.17 8.98 -12.33
N ASP A 168 3.59 7.79 -12.17
CA ASP A 168 2.40 7.31 -12.87
C ASP A 168 1.21 7.05 -11.95
N GLY A 169 1.31 7.34 -10.65
CA GLY A 169 0.23 7.05 -9.73
C GLY A 169 0.59 7.11 -8.26
N PHE A 170 -0.18 6.35 -7.48
CA PHE A 170 0.07 6.15 -6.05
C PHE A 170 0.33 4.68 -5.74
N SER A 171 1.19 4.43 -4.75
CA SER A 171 1.31 3.11 -4.13
C SER A 171 0.74 3.15 -2.71
N ALA A 172 -0.32 2.39 -2.44
CA ALA A 172 -0.92 2.24 -1.13
C ALA A 172 0.00 1.37 -0.25
N VAL A 173 0.77 2.00 0.63
CA VAL A 173 1.78 1.31 1.46
C VAL A 173 1.14 0.65 2.66
N TYR A 174 0.40 1.42 3.44
CA TYR A 174 -0.25 0.95 4.65
C TYR A 174 -1.48 1.78 4.99
N SER A 175 -2.52 1.14 5.52
CA SER A 175 -3.73 1.82 5.99
C SER A 175 -4.20 1.26 7.32
N PHE A 176 -4.72 2.15 8.17
CA PHE A 176 -5.36 1.80 9.43
C PHE A 176 -6.61 2.66 9.62
N TYR A 177 -7.59 2.15 10.33
CA TYR A 177 -8.89 2.79 10.46
C TYR A 177 -9.63 2.29 11.70
N LYS A 178 -10.67 3.02 12.14
CA LYS A 178 -11.47 2.66 13.32
C LYS A 178 -11.98 1.22 13.23
N PRO A 179 -11.47 0.29 14.04
CA PRO A 179 -11.80 -1.13 13.93
C PRO A 179 -13.20 -1.44 14.41
N ASN A 180 -13.78 -0.60 15.28
CA ASN A 180 -15.15 -0.71 15.78
C ASN A 180 -16.23 -0.30 14.75
N GLN A 181 -15.84 0.27 13.61
CA GLN A 181 -16.70 0.71 12.50
C GLN A 181 -16.76 -0.29 11.34
N GLN A 182 -16.72 -1.60 11.63
CA GLN A 182 -16.62 -2.65 10.60
C GLN A 182 -17.71 -2.58 9.52
N LYS A 183 -18.94 -2.27 9.91
CA LYS A 183 -20.08 -2.15 8.97
C LYS A 183 -19.91 -1.06 7.93
N ARG A 184 -19.05 -0.06 8.18
CA ARG A 184 -18.76 1.04 7.24
C ARG A 184 -17.82 0.61 6.11
N GLY A 185 -16.97 -0.40 6.33
CA GLY A 185 -15.98 -0.84 5.33
C GLY A 185 -14.96 0.27 5.01
N LEU A 186 -14.36 0.87 6.06
CA LEU A 186 -13.48 2.04 5.95
C LEU A 186 -12.22 1.77 5.13
N GLY A 187 -11.62 0.56 5.23
CA GLY A 187 -10.47 0.19 4.39
C GLY A 187 -10.80 0.23 2.89
N LYS A 188 -11.99 -0.23 2.50
CA LYS A 188 -12.48 -0.12 1.12
C LYS A 188 -12.74 1.35 0.75
N ASN A 189 -13.28 2.13 1.66
CA ASN A 189 -13.55 3.55 1.43
C ASN A 189 -12.25 4.33 1.18
N LEU A 190 -11.18 4.09 1.95
CA LEU A 190 -9.85 4.68 1.73
C LEU A 190 -9.33 4.41 0.31
N ILE A 191 -9.44 3.17 -0.18
CA ILE A 191 -9.01 2.83 -1.55
C ILE A 191 -9.88 3.54 -2.60
N LEU A 192 -11.21 3.56 -2.43
CA LEU A 192 -12.11 4.26 -3.36
C LEU A 192 -11.86 5.76 -3.38
N SER A 193 -11.57 6.36 -2.24
CA SER A 193 -11.22 7.78 -2.15
C SER A 193 -9.88 8.10 -2.80
N LEU A 194 -8.88 7.20 -2.71
CA LEU A 194 -7.61 7.36 -3.46
C LEU A 194 -7.83 7.26 -4.97
N ILE A 195 -8.73 6.38 -5.44
CA ILE A 195 -9.10 6.31 -6.87
C ILE A 195 -9.66 7.66 -7.31
N GLN A 196 -10.59 8.24 -6.55
CA GLN A 196 -11.16 9.56 -6.86
C GLN A 196 -10.10 10.68 -6.87
N GLU A 197 -9.11 10.63 -5.96
CA GLU A 197 -7.99 11.58 -5.98
C GLU A 197 -7.13 11.41 -7.24
N LEU A 198 -6.83 10.17 -7.65
CA LEU A 198 -6.07 9.90 -8.88
C LEU A 198 -6.83 10.34 -10.14
N GLU A 199 -8.16 10.16 -10.19
CA GLU A 199 -9.01 10.67 -11.27
C GLU A 199 -8.91 12.20 -11.39
N LYS A 200 -8.97 12.94 -10.25
CA LYS A 200 -8.85 14.40 -10.23
C LYS A 200 -7.49 14.90 -10.76
N ILE A 201 -6.39 14.23 -10.37
CA ILE A 201 -5.03 14.61 -10.78
C ILE A 201 -4.58 13.92 -12.07
N LYS A 202 -5.46 13.13 -12.71
CA LYS A 202 -5.25 12.45 -13.98
C LYS A 202 -4.03 11.50 -13.99
N LEU A 203 -3.78 10.80 -12.89
CA LEU A 203 -2.76 9.75 -12.82
C LEU A 203 -3.40 8.36 -12.99
N PRO A 204 -2.79 7.48 -13.83
CA PRO A 204 -3.48 6.27 -14.30
C PRO A 204 -3.49 5.10 -13.33
N PHE A 205 -2.63 5.03 -12.29
CA PHE A 205 -2.50 3.80 -11.52
C PHE A 205 -2.55 3.97 -10.00
N LEU A 206 -3.24 3.02 -9.34
CA LEU A 206 -3.18 2.79 -7.89
C LEU A 206 -2.59 1.41 -7.63
N TYR A 207 -1.35 1.35 -7.15
CA TYR A 207 -0.67 0.11 -6.79
C TYR A 207 -1.10 -0.35 -5.39
N LEU A 208 -1.52 -1.63 -5.27
CA LEU A 208 -2.04 -2.20 -4.02
C LEU A 208 -1.05 -3.19 -3.36
N GLY A 209 0.14 -3.37 -3.93
CA GLY A 209 1.12 -4.38 -3.49
C GLY A 209 0.70 -5.80 -3.86
N TYR A 210 1.23 -6.81 -3.15
CA TYR A 210 0.99 -8.20 -3.53
C TYR A 210 -0.44 -8.66 -3.29
N TRP A 211 -0.93 -9.45 -4.22
CA TRP A 211 -2.12 -10.27 -4.11
C TRP A 211 -1.69 -11.74 -4.08
N ILE A 212 -2.36 -12.55 -3.27
CA ILE A 212 -2.12 -13.99 -3.14
C ILE A 212 -3.47 -14.66 -3.19
N GLU A 213 -3.65 -15.54 -4.16
CA GLU A 213 -4.87 -16.30 -4.32
C GLU A 213 -5.17 -17.15 -3.08
N GLY A 214 -6.41 -17.19 -2.64
CA GLY A 214 -6.83 -17.92 -1.44
C GLY A 214 -6.47 -17.23 -0.10
N CYS A 215 -5.67 -16.16 -0.10
CA CYS A 215 -5.36 -15.43 1.12
C CYS A 215 -6.47 -14.43 1.47
N ASN A 216 -7.26 -14.72 2.52
CA ASN A 216 -8.40 -13.91 2.96
C ASN A 216 -8.04 -12.42 3.19
N LYS A 217 -6.83 -12.15 3.71
CA LYS A 217 -6.34 -10.77 3.95
C LYS A 217 -6.13 -9.98 2.65
N MET A 218 -6.04 -10.65 1.50
CA MET A 218 -5.70 -10.02 0.21
C MET A 218 -6.77 -10.18 -0.87
N ASN A 219 -7.77 -11.04 -0.66
CA ASN A 219 -8.83 -11.35 -1.64
C ASN A 219 -9.59 -10.11 -2.13
N TYR A 220 -9.75 -9.09 -1.26
CA TYR A 220 -10.45 -7.85 -1.61
C TYR A 220 -9.84 -7.11 -2.81
N LYS A 221 -8.53 -7.28 -3.08
CA LYS A 221 -7.83 -6.59 -4.18
C LYS A 221 -8.34 -7.04 -5.54
N SER A 222 -8.62 -8.32 -5.70
CA SER A 222 -9.13 -8.90 -6.95
C SER A 222 -10.58 -8.53 -7.27
N LEU A 223 -11.29 -7.85 -6.35
CA LEU A 223 -12.70 -7.46 -6.50
C LEU A 223 -12.89 -6.07 -7.14
N TYR A 224 -11.81 -5.34 -7.40
CA TYR A 224 -11.89 -4.06 -8.10
C TYR A 224 -11.92 -4.26 -9.61
N ASN A 225 -12.85 -3.58 -10.29
CA ASN A 225 -12.78 -3.47 -11.75
C ASN A 225 -11.50 -2.72 -12.15
N GLY A 226 -10.94 -3.03 -13.30
CA GLY A 226 -9.69 -2.42 -13.75
C GLY A 226 -8.45 -2.90 -12.99
N ILE A 227 -8.58 -3.98 -12.17
CA ILE A 227 -7.42 -4.60 -11.53
C ILE A 227 -6.50 -5.25 -12.56
N GLU A 228 -5.21 -5.01 -12.43
CA GLU A 228 -4.15 -5.61 -13.22
C GLU A 228 -3.15 -6.31 -12.30
N PHE A 229 -2.56 -7.40 -12.81
CA PHE A 229 -1.55 -8.20 -12.14
C PHE A 229 -0.25 -8.21 -12.93
N TYR A 230 0.89 -8.11 -12.22
CA TYR A 230 2.21 -8.14 -12.84
C TYR A 230 2.66 -9.58 -13.07
N GLN A 231 2.69 -10.01 -14.32
CA GLN A 231 3.05 -11.37 -14.71
C GLN A 231 3.97 -11.33 -15.93
N ASN A 232 5.05 -12.11 -15.88
CA ASN A 232 6.00 -12.23 -17.00
C ASN A 232 6.50 -10.89 -17.54
N GLY A 233 6.78 -9.93 -16.65
CA GLY A 233 7.27 -8.60 -17.03
C GLY A 233 6.20 -7.61 -17.51
N ASN A 234 4.91 -7.98 -17.47
CA ASN A 234 3.80 -7.17 -17.98
C ASN A 234 2.67 -7.03 -16.95
N TRP A 235 1.99 -5.90 -17.01
CA TRP A 235 0.74 -5.69 -16.28
C TRP A 235 -0.43 -6.16 -17.12
N LEU A 236 -1.10 -7.22 -16.67
CA LEU A 236 -2.21 -7.86 -17.38
C LEU A 236 -3.51 -7.71 -16.59
N PRO A 237 -4.65 -7.44 -17.26
CA PRO A 237 -5.94 -7.43 -16.59
C PRO A 237 -6.25 -8.81 -16.02
N LYS A 238 -7.08 -8.84 -14.96
CA LYS A 238 -7.62 -10.09 -14.43
C LYS A 238 -8.46 -10.75 -15.52
N LEU A 239 -8.12 -11.98 -15.88
CA LEU A 239 -8.95 -12.82 -16.75
C LEU A 239 -10.26 -13.22 -16.08
#